data_4f3f3830015ae12293975f2f94895c8f
#
_entry.id   4f3f3830015ae12293975f2f94895c8f
#
_cell.length_a   1.000
_cell.length_b   1.000
_cell.length_c   1.000
_cell.angle_alpha   90.00
_cell.angle_beta   90.00
_cell.angle_gamma   90.00
#
_symmetry.space_group_name_H-M   'P 1'
#
loop_
_entity.id
_entity.type
_entity.pdbx_description
1 polymer ?
#
loop_
_entity_poly.entity_id
_entity_poly.type
_entity_poly.pdbx_seq_one_letter_code
_entity_poly.pdbx_strand_id
1 'polypeptide(L)'
;MNRRKWLLILLLLTLRISSFAQQSDPIEHVWYNEEQTAKVQVYKAVDGKYYGKIVWLKVPLKDGKPKVDDKNPKEARRNDPLIGLLILKKFKKTDDNTYEDGTIYDPKNGKTYDCTIKHNGNKLNVRGYVGFSLLGRTTVWTLAD
;
A
#
# COMPACT_ATOMS: atom_id res chain seq x y z
N MET A 1 24.71 -52.92 24.80
CA MET A 1 24.25 -52.11 23.66
C MET A 1 23.52 -50.87 24.21
N ASN A 2 24.10 -49.68 24.01
CA ASN A 2 23.82 -48.50 24.80
C ASN A 2 22.48 -47.83 24.40
N ARG A 3 21.45 -48.01 25.21
CA ARG A 3 20.16 -47.28 25.13
C ARG A 3 20.30 -45.75 25.11
N ARG A 4 21.41 -45.22 25.58
CA ARG A 4 21.72 -43.79 25.57
C ARG A 4 22.01 -43.18 24.18
N LYS A 5 22.46 -43.98 23.22
CA LYS A 5 22.76 -43.50 21.86
C LYS A 5 21.50 -43.27 20.99
N TRP A 6 20.41 -44.00 21.31
CA TRP A 6 19.15 -43.87 20.59
C TRP A 6 18.34 -42.65 21.00
N LEU A 7 18.49 -42.19 22.25
CA LEU A 7 17.81 -40.97 22.74
C LEU A 7 18.39 -39.67 22.14
N LEU A 8 19.68 -39.66 21.77
CA LEU A 8 20.29 -38.51 21.12
C LEU A 8 19.91 -38.39 19.62
N ILE A 9 19.58 -39.47 18.98
CA ILE A 9 19.13 -39.46 17.56
C ILE A 9 17.68 -39.02 17.46
N LEU A 10 16.84 -39.30 18.46
CA LEU A 10 15.44 -38.86 18.47
C LEU A 10 15.27 -37.34 18.74
N LEU A 11 16.25 -36.71 19.38
CA LEU A 11 16.19 -35.29 19.70
C LEU A 11 16.61 -34.35 18.54
N LEU A 12 17.26 -34.91 17.52
CA LEU A 12 17.69 -34.15 16.34
C LEU A 12 16.66 -34.08 15.20
N LEU A 13 15.51 -34.77 15.37
CA LEU A 13 14.52 -34.91 14.30
C LEU A 13 13.33 -33.94 14.41
N THR A 14 13.28 -33.04 15.39
CA THR A 14 12.06 -32.24 15.69
C THR A 14 12.17 -30.75 15.45
N LEU A 15 13.24 -30.22 14.86
CA LEU A 15 13.34 -28.78 14.54
C LEU A 15 13.37 -28.53 13.02
N ARG A 16 12.38 -29.03 12.33
CA ARG A 16 11.98 -28.43 11.06
C ARG A 16 10.92 -27.37 11.36
N ILE A 17 11.36 -26.24 11.87
CA ILE A 17 10.54 -25.03 11.87
C ILE A 17 10.47 -24.62 10.40
N SER A 18 9.39 -25.02 9.71
CA SER A 18 9.04 -24.47 8.42
C SER A 18 8.73 -23.00 8.67
N SER A 19 9.72 -22.14 8.51
CA SER A 19 9.48 -20.72 8.30
C SER A 19 8.67 -20.62 7.01
N PHE A 20 7.35 -20.57 7.14
CA PHE A 20 6.50 -20.05 6.07
C PHE A 20 6.88 -18.58 5.94
N ALA A 21 7.84 -18.28 5.09
CA ALA A 21 8.02 -16.93 4.61
C ALA A 21 6.67 -16.52 4.02
N GLN A 22 5.96 -15.63 4.70
CA GLN A 22 4.69 -15.11 4.22
C GLN A 22 5.01 -14.36 2.92
N GLN A 23 4.64 -14.98 1.79
CA GLN A 23 4.85 -14.38 0.48
C GLN A 23 4.08 -13.06 0.47
N SER A 24 4.79 -11.94 0.23
CA SER A 24 4.17 -10.63 0.13
C SER A 24 3.17 -10.64 -1.04
N ASP A 25 2.06 -9.94 -0.85
CA ASP A 25 1.05 -9.82 -1.90
C ASP A 25 1.62 -8.98 -3.08
N PRO A 26 1.32 -9.31 -4.34
CA PRO A 26 1.84 -8.61 -5.51
C PRO A 26 1.57 -7.10 -5.55
N ILE A 27 0.61 -6.59 -4.78
CA ILE A 27 0.37 -5.14 -4.67
C ILE A 27 1.36 -4.45 -3.70
N GLU A 28 2.02 -5.21 -2.79
CA GLU A 28 2.90 -4.69 -1.74
C GLU A 28 4.28 -4.26 -2.29
N HIS A 29 4.25 -3.25 -3.13
CA HIS A 29 5.39 -2.62 -3.78
C HIS A 29 5.32 -1.10 -3.70
N VAL A 30 6.29 -0.45 -4.29
CA VAL A 30 6.30 1.00 -4.53
C VAL A 30 5.83 1.26 -5.95
N TRP A 31 4.89 2.18 -6.10
CA TRP A 31 4.23 2.48 -7.36
C TRP A 31 4.35 3.97 -7.70
N TYR A 32 4.70 4.29 -8.93
CA TYR A 32 4.54 5.64 -9.46
C TYR A 32 3.06 5.92 -9.71
N ASN A 33 2.60 7.11 -9.33
CA ASN A 33 1.31 7.61 -9.83
C ASN A 33 1.36 7.83 -11.35
N GLU A 34 0.20 8.00 -12.00
CA GLU A 34 0.07 8.13 -13.45
C GLU A 34 0.98 9.22 -14.03
N GLU A 35 1.11 10.36 -13.33
CA GLU A 35 1.93 11.51 -13.76
C GLU A 35 3.42 11.34 -13.43
N GLN A 36 3.82 10.26 -12.76
CA GLN A 36 5.18 10.02 -12.25
C GLN A 36 5.73 11.17 -11.38
N THR A 37 4.86 11.83 -10.65
CA THR A 37 5.20 12.94 -9.76
C THR A 37 5.32 12.53 -8.30
N ALA A 38 4.83 11.35 -7.96
CA ALA A 38 4.90 10.75 -6.63
C ALA A 38 5.11 9.24 -6.70
N LYS A 39 5.74 8.68 -5.68
CA LYS A 39 5.77 7.25 -5.42
C LYS A 39 4.96 6.94 -4.17
N VAL A 40 4.17 5.87 -4.23
CA VAL A 40 3.32 5.39 -3.16
C VAL A 40 3.71 3.97 -2.79
N GLN A 41 4.06 3.76 -1.54
CA GLN A 41 4.30 2.43 -1.00
C GLN A 41 2.99 1.81 -0.55
N VAL A 42 2.60 0.70 -1.15
CA VAL A 42 1.46 -0.12 -0.75
C VAL A 42 1.93 -1.23 0.17
N TYR A 43 1.21 -1.45 1.26
CA TYR A 43 1.54 -2.47 2.27
C TYR A 43 0.28 -3.02 2.92
N LYS A 44 0.39 -4.25 3.42
CA LYS A 44 -0.65 -4.88 4.24
C LYS A 44 -0.42 -4.53 5.70
N ALA A 45 -1.43 -3.98 6.37
CA ALA A 45 -1.37 -3.64 7.78
C ALA A 45 -1.77 -4.83 8.67
N VAL A 46 -1.60 -4.66 9.99
CA VAL A 46 -1.92 -5.70 10.98
C VAL A 46 -3.40 -6.07 11.02
N ASP A 47 -4.29 -5.18 10.56
CA ASP A 47 -5.73 -5.44 10.41
C ASP A 47 -6.08 -6.28 9.16
N GLY A 48 -5.06 -6.70 8.39
CA GLY A 48 -5.20 -7.49 7.18
C GLY A 48 -5.62 -6.70 5.95
N LYS A 49 -5.80 -5.38 6.06
CA LYS A 49 -6.17 -4.49 4.96
C LYS A 49 -4.94 -3.84 4.34
N TYR A 50 -5.11 -3.34 3.11
CA TYR A 50 -4.03 -2.67 2.38
C TYR A 50 -4.17 -1.16 2.49
N TYR A 51 -3.02 -0.52 2.62
CA TYR A 51 -2.84 0.92 2.77
C TYR A 51 -1.73 1.39 1.85
N GLY A 52 -1.72 2.68 1.52
CA GLY A 52 -0.66 3.27 0.72
C GLY A 52 -0.29 4.66 1.20
N LYS A 53 1.02 4.91 1.34
CA LYS A 53 1.57 6.20 1.76
C LYS A 53 2.53 6.75 0.72
N ILE A 54 2.54 8.08 0.58
CA ILE A 54 3.51 8.77 -0.27
C ILE A 54 4.90 8.61 0.34
N VAL A 55 5.86 8.08 -0.43
CA VAL A 55 7.24 7.88 0.01
C VAL A 55 8.25 8.75 -0.76
N TRP A 56 7.83 9.33 -1.87
CA TRP A 56 8.66 10.20 -2.68
C TRP A 56 7.82 11.17 -3.51
N LEU A 57 8.34 12.37 -3.74
CA LEU A 57 7.79 13.39 -4.62
C LEU A 57 8.88 13.86 -5.59
N LYS A 58 8.54 14.01 -6.87
CA LYS A 58 9.44 14.58 -7.90
C LYS A 58 9.88 16.00 -7.55
N VAL A 59 8.97 16.79 -6.99
CA VAL A 59 9.23 18.14 -6.47
C VAL A 59 8.80 18.17 -5.00
N PRO A 60 9.71 17.85 -4.05
CA PRO A 60 9.36 17.71 -2.64
C PRO A 60 9.21 19.03 -1.89
N LEU A 61 9.75 20.11 -2.44
CA LEU A 61 9.78 21.43 -1.79
C LEU A 61 8.86 22.44 -2.52
N LYS A 62 8.34 23.39 -1.75
CA LYS A 62 7.67 24.60 -2.20
C LYS A 62 8.25 25.75 -1.41
N ASP A 63 8.79 26.76 -2.08
CA ASP A 63 9.45 27.93 -1.46
C ASP A 63 10.53 27.51 -0.42
N GLY A 64 11.33 26.50 -0.75
CA GLY A 64 12.39 25.98 0.11
C GLY A 64 11.94 25.14 1.30
N LYS A 65 10.64 24.90 1.46
CA LYS A 65 10.06 24.12 2.56
C LYS A 65 9.43 22.81 2.05
N PRO A 66 9.40 21.74 2.84
CA PRO A 66 8.68 20.53 2.48
C PRO A 66 7.21 20.81 2.14
N LYS A 67 6.71 20.19 1.07
CA LYS A 67 5.28 20.29 0.72
C LYS A 67 4.43 19.65 1.82
N VAL A 68 3.34 20.33 2.15
CA VAL A 68 2.38 19.91 3.16
C VAL A 68 0.99 19.72 2.55
N ASP A 69 0.11 19.07 3.29
CA ASP A 69 -1.28 18.80 2.91
C ASP A 69 -2.18 20.04 3.13
N ASP A 70 -1.84 21.13 2.47
CA ASP A 70 -2.45 22.46 2.65
C ASP A 70 -3.94 22.52 2.28
N LYS A 71 -4.46 21.53 1.56
CA LYS A 71 -5.88 21.38 1.21
C LYS A 71 -6.65 20.43 2.13
N ASN A 72 -6.01 19.93 3.21
CA ASN A 72 -6.70 19.03 4.12
C ASN A 72 -7.99 19.67 4.65
N PRO A 73 -9.14 18.97 4.61
CA PRO A 73 -10.40 19.48 5.16
C PRO A 73 -10.32 19.77 6.66
N LYS A 74 -9.44 19.04 7.38
CA LYS A 74 -9.14 19.31 8.79
C LYS A 74 -8.01 20.32 8.89
N GLU A 75 -8.30 21.52 9.34
CA GLU A 75 -7.33 22.60 9.45
C GLU A 75 -6.07 22.22 10.24
N ALA A 76 -6.23 21.51 11.35
CA ALA A 76 -5.13 21.04 12.19
C ALA A 76 -4.14 20.12 11.45
N ARG A 77 -4.50 19.57 10.28
CA ARG A 77 -3.66 18.68 9.48
C ARG A 77 -3.05 19.32 8.24
N ARG A 78 -3.34 20.59 7.98
CA ARG A 78 -2.83 21.28 6.78
C ARG A 78 -1.32 21.50 6.76
N ASN A 79 -0.66 21.31 7.90
CA ASN A 79 0.80 21.35 8.01
C ASN A 79 1.45 19.97 8.01
N ASP A 80 0.67 18.88 7.89
CA ASP A 80 1.22 17.54 7.79
C ASP A 80 2.03 17.41 6.49
N PRO A 81 3.26 16.82 6.53
CA PRO A 81 4.06 16.63 5.33
C PRO A 81 3.34 15.70 4.32
N LEU A 82 3.48 15.98 3.01
CA LEU A 82 2.99 15.07 1.98
C LEU A 82 3.76 13.75 1.95
N ILE A 83 5.08 13.77 2.21
CA ILE A 83 5.86 12.54 2.37
C ILE A 83 5.45 11.88 3.69
N GLY A 84 5.05 10.62 3.63
CA GLY A 84 4.48 9.86 4.74
C GLY A 84 2.96 9.93 4.82
N LEU A 85 2.30 10.79 4.03
CA LEU A 85 0.84 10.92 4.04
C LEU A 85 0.18 9.65 3.53
N LEU A 86 -0.76 9.13 4.31
CA LEU A 86 -1.56 7.96 3.98
C LEU A 86 -2.68 8.37 3.02
N ILE A 87 -2.59 7.97 1.75
CA ILE A 87 -3.55 8.32 0.71
C ILE A 87 -4.45 7.16 0.28
N LEU A 88 -3.99 5.91 0.38
CA LEU A 88 -4.81 4.71 0.15
C LEU A 88 -5.14 4.08 1.50
N LYS A 89 -6.42 3.77 1.74
CA LYS A 89 -6.87 3.28 3.06
C LYS A 89 -7.87 2.14 2.95
N LYS A 90 -7.67 1.12 3.78
CA LYS A 90 -8.65 0.08 4.14
C LYS A 90 -9.09 -0.85 3.00
N PHE A 91 -8.29 -1.01 1.94
CA PHE A 91 -8.63 -1.94 0.88
C PHE A 91 -8.64 -3.38 1.37
N LYS A 92 -9.63 -4.13 0.90
CA LYS A 92 -9.76 -5.58 1.09
C LYS A 92 -9.44 -6.28 -0.22
N LYS A 93 -8.64 -7.32 -0.18
CA LYS A 93 -8.46 -8.20 -1.34
C LYS A 93 -9.71 -9.05 -1.51
N THR A 94 -10.41 -8.89 -2.63
CA THR A 94 -11.67 -9.58 -2.93
C THR A 94 -11.50 -10.66 -3.99
N ASP A 95 -10.42 -10.60 -4.76
CA ASP A 95 -10.03 -11.55 -5.79
C ASP A 95 -8.51 -11.52 -5.95
N ASP A 96 -7.92 -12.45 -6.72
CA ASP A 96 -6.46 -12.57 -6.91
C ASP A 96 -5.79 -11.24 -7.28
N ASN A 97 -6.47 -10.40 -8.07
CA ASN A 97 -5.94 -9.14 -8.57
C ASN A 97 -6.81 -7.91 -8.23
N THR A 98 -7.81 -8.05 -7.35
CA THR A 98 -8.79 -6.98 -7.08
C THR A 98 -8.80 -6.62 -5.60
N TYR A 99 -8.76 -5.32 -5.33
CA TYR A 99 -8.79 -4.73 -3.99
C TYR A 99 -9.89 -3.68 -3.94
N GLU A 100 -10.86 -3.86 -3.04
CA GLU A 100 -12.10 -3.06 -2.97
C GLU A 100 -12.35 -2.51 -1.57
N ASP A 101 -13.45 -1.81 -1.40
CA ASP A 101 -13.92 -1.20 -0.15
C ASP A 101 -12.93 -0.20 0.47
N GLY A 102 -11.96 0.27 -0.31
CA GLY A 102 -11.00 1.25 0.11
C GLY A 102 -11.34 2.66 -0.33
N THR A 103 -10.52 3.61 0.12
CA THR A 103 -10.60 5.01 -0.27
C THR A 103 -9.27 5.53 -0.75
N ILE A 104 -9.33 6.55 -1.63
CA ILE A 104 -8.17 7.33 -2.05
C ILE A 104 -8.37 8.80 -1.68
N TYR A 105 -7.37 9.38 -1.02
CA TYR A 105 -7.30 10.80 -0.71
C TYR A 105 -6.44 11.53 -1.75
N ASP A 106 -6.97 12.61 -2.31
CA ASP A 106 -6.23 13.47 -3.24
C ASP A 106 -5.80 14.77 -2.54
N PRO A 107 -4.51 14.92 -2.19
CA PRO A 107 -4.03 16.13 -1.54
C PRO A 107 -4.04 17.38 -2.45
N LYS A 108 -4.20 17.23 -3.77
CA LYS A 108 -4.30 18.37 -4.69
C LYS A 108 -5.62 19.14 -4.49
N ASN A 109 -6.66 18.47 -4.05
CA ASN A 109 -7.99 19.09 -3.83
C ASN A 109 -8.59 18.84 -2.44
N GLY A 110 -7.93 18.05 -1.58
CA GLY A 110 -8.37 17.74 -0.23
C GLY A 110 -9.58 16.80 -0.15
N LYS A 111 -9.91 16.08 -1.23
CA LYS A 111 -11.08 15.20 -1.29
C LYS A 111 -10.69 13.74 -1.16
N THR A 112 -11.61 12.97 -0.55
CA THR A 112 -11.52 11.50 -0.46
C THR A 112 -12.58 10.89 -1.35
N TYR A 113 -12.19 9.87 -2.11
CA TYR A 113 -13.06 9.13 -3.02
C TYR A 113 -13.09 7.66 -2.62
N ASP A 114 -14.21 6.99 -2.87
CA ASP A 114 -14.25 5.54 -2.88
C ASP A 114 -13.31 5.02 -3.96
N CYS A 115 -12.69 3.86 -3.75
CA CYS A 115 -11.64 3.42 -4.65
C CYS A 115 -11.61 1.90 -4.78
N THR A 116 -11.40 1.44 -5.99
CA THR A 116 -11.08 0.06 -6.34
C THR A 116 -9.73 0.03 -7.05
N ILE A 117 -8.89 -0.95 -6.72
CA ILE A 117 -7.59 -1.17 -7.37
C ILE A 117 -7.61 -2.55 -8.03
N LYS A 118 -7.17 -2.59 -9.30
CA LYS A 118 -6.89 -3.84 -10.01
C LYS A 118 -5.41 -3.93 -10.35
N HIS A 119 -4.78 -5.00 -9.90
CA HIS A 119 -3.39 -5.30 -10.21
C HIS A 119 -3.27 -6.04 -11.54
N ASN A 120 -2.35 -5.63 -12.39
CA ASN A 120 -2.08 -6.28 -13.66
C ASN A 120 -0.57 -6.23 -13.97
N GLY A 121 0.15 -7.26 -13.56
CA GLY A 121 1.59 -7.33 -13.73
C GLY A 121 2.33 -6.21 -12.99
N ASN A 122 2.99 -5.32 -13.74
CA ASN A 122 3.70 -4.16 -13.21
C ASN A 122 2.87 -2.86 -13.24
N LYS A 123 1.54 -2.98 -13.30
CA LYS A 123 0.60 -1.85 -13.31
C LYS A 123 -0.52 -2.02 -12.28
N LEU A 124 -1.00 -0.91 -11.76
CA LEU A 124 -2.25 -0.83 -10.99
C LEU A 124 -3.23 0.08 -11.74
N ASN A 125 -4.43 -0.41 -11.95
CA ASN A 125 -5.56 0.44 -12.33
C ASN A 125 -6.24 0.92 -11.06
N VAL A 126 -6.04 2.19 -10.72
CA VAL A 126 -6.59 2.83 -9.53
C VAL A 126 -7.80 3.66 -9.92
N ARG A 127 -9.00 3.21 -9.54
CA ARG A 127 -10.26 3.85 -9.91
C ARG A 127 -10.90 4.51 -8.68
N GLY A 128 -10.85 5.84 -8.66
CA GLY A 128 -11.60 6.66 -7.70
C GLY A 128 -12.98 7.04 -8.25
N TYR A 129 -14.01 7.04 -7.39
CA TYR A 129 -15.38 7.35 -7.78
C TYR A 129 -16.18 7.94 -6.61
N VAL A 130 -17.33 8.54 -6.93
CA VAL A 130 -18.31 9.05 -5.95
C VAL A 130 -19.62 8.28 -6.15
N GLY A 131 -20.07 7.62 -5.07
CA GLY A 131 -21.31 6.84 -5.07
C GLY A 131 -21.20 5.54 -5.88
N PHE A 132 -21.29 5.61 -7.22
CA PHE A 132 -21.21 4.44 -8.09
C PHE A 132 -19.90 4.39 -8.86
N SER A 133 -19.33 3.20 -9.02
CA SER A 133 -18.07 2.99 -9.75
C SER A 133 -18.12 3.44 -11.23
N LEU A 134 -19.32 3.57 -11.82
CA LEU A 134 -19.51 4.12 -13.17
C LEU A 134 -19.16 5.62 -13.26
N LEU A 135 -19.32 6.38 -12.16
CA LEU A 135 -19.02 7.80 -12.07
C LEU A 135 -17.62 8.02 -11.47
N GLY A 136 -16.61 7.54 -12.15
CA GLY A 136 -15.24 7.60 -11.63
C GLY A 136 -14.19 7.82 -12.70
N ARG A 137 -12.96 8.02 -12.24
CA ARG A 137 -11.75 8.13 -13.06
C ARG A 137 -10.79 7.02 -12.71
N THR A 138 -10.27 6.33 -13.72
CA THR A 138 -9.18 5.38 -13.57
C THR A 138 -7.85 6.04 -13.93
N THR A 139 -6.86 5.90 -13.05
CA THR A 139 -5.46 6.24 -13.31
C THR A 139 -4.63 4.98 -13.33
N VAL A 140 -3.60 4.95 -14.16
CA VAL A 140 -2.69 3.80 -14.28
C VAL A 140 -1.40 4.12 -13.56
N TRP A 141 -1.14 3.37 -12.48
CA TRP A 141 0.11 3.47 -11.73
C TRP A 141 1.08 2.39 -12.22
N THR A 142 2.37 2.68 -12.22
CA THR A 142 3.40 1.75 -12.70
C THR A 142 4.37 1.38 -11.60
N LEU A 143 4.88 0.15 -11.64
CA LEU A 143 5.89 -0.32 -10.68
C LEU A 143 7.10 0.62 -10.70
N ALA A 144 7.58 1.01 -9.51
CA ALA A 144 8.66 1.98 -9.38
C ALA A 144 10.05 1.33 -9.24
N ASP A 145 10.10 0.03 -8.98
CA ASP A 145 11.34 -0.72 -8.68
C ASP A 145 11.54 -1.86 -9.68
#